data_9c9dc6f4858ba338854f96b9ea90974e
#
_entry.id   9c9dc6f4858ba338854f96b9ea90974e
#
_cell.length_a   1.000
_cell.length_b   1.000
_cell.length_c   1.000
_cell.angle_alpha   90.00
_cell.angle_beta   90.00
_cell.angle_gamma   90.00
#
_symmetry.space_group_name_H-M   'P 1'
#
loop_
_entity.id
_entity.type
_entity.pdbx_description
1 polymer ?
#
loop_
_entity_poly.entity_id
_entity_poly.type
_entity_poly.pdbx_seq_one_letter_code
_entity_poly.pdbx_strand_id
1 'polypeptide(L)'
;MSRIIAAFVILLTIAAAYMPTAQAALFHPKTHTLANGMQVVVIEDHRAPVVAHMVWYKVGAADEPAGKSGIAHFLEHLMFKGTPTVASGQFSKIVARNGGRDNAFTSYDYTGYFQNVAKDKLDLVMGMEAARMVNLVLTVEDVKTERDVVLEERRSRTDNSPAAQLREAMSAAQYMAHPYGIPVIGWKHEIEALNHADALAFYKRYYAPNNAILVVAGDVDAEVVIALAEKHFGPLARTGTPPRSRPQEPPQLAARRVIFKDARVSQADW
;
A
#
# COMPACT_ATOMS: atom_id res chain seq x y z
N MET A 1 -37.87 -51.01 16.75
CA MET A 1 -36.64 -50.25 17.09
C MET A 1 -35.95 -49.59 15.87
N SER A 2 -35.79 -50.25 14.70
CA SER A 2 -35.06 -49.66 13.55
C SER A 2 -35.70 -48.41 12.92
N ARG A 3 -37.02 -48.28 12.88
CA ARG A 3 -37.74 -47.11 12.32
C ARG A 3 -37.62 -45.85 13.20
N ILE A 4 -37.51 -46.02 14.52
CA ILE A 4 -37.33 -44.88 15.45
C ILE A 4 -35.90 -44.35 15.37
N ILE A 5 -34.93 -45.24 15.23
CA ILE A 5 -33.50 -44.84 15.04
C ILE A 5 -33.30 -44.11 13.71
N ALA A 6 -33.92 -44.56 12.62
CA ALA A 6 -33.85 -43.89 11.32
C ALA A 6 -34.47 -42.48 11.34
N ALA A 7 -35.62 -42.31 12.03
CA ALA A 7 -36.24 -40.99 12.17
C ALA A 7 -35.39 -40.05 13.02
N PHE A 8 -34.71 -40.55 14.06
CA PHE A 8 -33.81 -39.71 14.89
C PHE A 8 -32.54 -39.29 14.14
N VAL A 9 -31.98 -40.16 13.29
CA VAL A 9 -30.82 -39.83 12.45
C VAL A 9 -31.19 -38.81 11.40
N ILE A 10 -32.36 -38.90 10.76
CA ILE A 10 -32.85 -37.94 9.78
C ILE A 10 -33.11 -36.55 10.43
N LEU A 11 -33.66 -36.52 11.64
CA LEU A 11 -33.88 -35.27 12.37
C LEU A 11 -32.56 -34.57 12.76
N LEU A 12 -31.55 -35.36 13.17
CA LEU A 12 -30.22 -34.83 13.47
C LEU A 12 -29.48 -34.28 12.24
N THR A 13 -29.64 -34.93 11.07
CA THR A 13 -29.03 -34.45 9.82
C THR A 13 -29.71 -33.19 9.31
N ILE A 14 -31.02 -33.05 9.45
CA ILE A 14 -31.77 -31.84 9.10
C ILE A 14 -31.41 -30.69 10.07
N ALA A 15 -31.27 -30.92 11.37
CA ALA A 15 -30.85 -29.90 12.32
C ALA A 15 -29.41 -29.43 12.09
N ALA A 16 -28.50 -30.30 11.65
CA ALA A 16 -27.14 -29.92 11.29
C ALA A 16 -27.06 -29.10 10.00
N ALA A 17 -27.99 -29.32 9.05
CA ALA A 17 -28.07 -28.56 7.80
C ALA A 17 -28.61 -27.11 7.95
N TYR A 18 -29.29 -26.85 9.09
CA TYR A 18 -29.83 -25.52 9.42
C TYR A 18 -29.03 -24.75 10.49
N MET A 19 -27.83 -25.23 10.86
CA MET A 19 -26.97 -24.38 11.69
C MET A 19 -26.54 -23.20 10.89
N PRO A 20 -26.97 -21.94 11.25
CA PRO A 20 -26.40 -20.75 10.62
C PRO A 20 -24.90 -20.82 10.88
N THR A 21 -24.11 -20.76 9.82
CA THR A 21 -22.68 -20.52 9.95
C THR A 21 -22.55 -19.20 10.69
N ALA A 22 -22.17 -19.24 11.96
CA ALA A 22 -21.81 -18.04 12.70
C ALA A 22 -20.57 -17.48 12.01
N GLN A 23 -20.78 -16.58 11.04
CA GLN A 23 -19.73 -15.68 10.60
C GLN A 23 -19.47 -14.74 11.79
N ALA A 24 -18.51 -15.11 12.61
CA ALA A 24 -17.94 -14.18 13.56
C ALA A 24 -17.21 -13.11 12.74
N ALA A 25 -17.93 -12.08 12.30
CA ALA A 25 -17.32 -10.85 11.82
C ALA A 25 -16.60 -10.25 13.02
N LEU A 26 -15.28 -10.46 13.08
CA LEU A 26 -14.44 -9.96 14.16
C LEU A 26 -14.47 -8.41 14.22
N PHE A 27 -14.79 -7.78 13.10
CA PHE A 27 -14.94 -6.34 12.94
C PHE A 27 -16.16 -6.04 12.06
N HIS A 28 -16.84 -4.94 12.35
CA HIS A 28 -17.96 -4.41 11.58
C HIS A 28 -17.55 -3.09 10.93
N PRO A 29 -16.78 -3.11 9.81
CA PRO A 29 -16.33 -1.87 9.18
C PRO A 29 -17.52 -1.06 8.67
N LYS A 30 -17.58 0.21 9.03
CA LYS A 30 -18.50 1.18 8.42
C LYS A 30 -17.81 1.80 7.21
N THR A 31 -18.53 1.89 6.10
CA THR A 31 -17.98 2.43 4.83
C THR A 31 -18.78 3.62 4.35
N HIS A 32 -18.08 4.61 3.82
CA HIS A 32 -18.64 5.79 3.20
C HIS A 32 -17.85 6.16 1.94
N THR A 33 -18.47 6.85 0.99
CA THR A 33 -17.76 7.35 -0.20
C THR A 33 -18.01 8.84 -0.33
N LEU A 34 -16.93 9.64 -0.29
CA LEU A 34 -17.00 11.09 -0.45
C LEU A 34 -17.42 11.45 -1.88
N ALA A 35 -17.95 12.65 -2.07
CA ALA A 35 -18.43 13.14 -3.38
C ALA A 35 -17.33 13.10 -4.46
N ASN A 36 -16.06 13.25 -4.09
CA ASN A 36 -14.92 13.16 -4.99
C ASN A 36 -14.49 11.71 -5.31
N GLY A 37 -15.14 10.69 -4.73
CA GLY A 37 -14.90 9.28 -4.99
C GLY A 37 -13.92 8.60 -4.03
N MET A 38 -13.40 9.29 -3.01
CA MET A 38 -12.57 8.66 -1.98
C MET A 38 -13.41 7.71 -1.13
N GLN A 39 -12.94 6.49 -0.96
CA GLN A 39 -13.57 5.52 -0.07
C GLN A 39 -13.05 5.73 1.36
N VAL A 40 -13.95 5.73 2.33
CA VAL A 40 -13.65 5.82 3.76
C VAL A 40 -14.11 4.54 4.43
N VAL A 41 -13.22 3.90 5.18
CA VAL A 41 -13.49 2.69 5.95
C VAL A 41 -13.15 2.96 7.40
N VAL A 42 -14.10 2.75 8.31
CA VAL A 42 -13.93 2.98 9.74
C VAL A 42 -14.13 1.67 10.50
N ILE A 43 -13.19 1.36 11.36
CA ILE A 43 -13.23 0.21 12.28
C ILE A 43 -13.16 0.74 13.70
N GLU A 44 -14.31 0.80 14.37
CA GLU A 44 -14.42 1.29 15.75
C GLU A 44 -13.87 0.25 16.73
N ASP A 45 -12.91 0.67 17.56
CA ASP A 45 -12.33 -0.17 18.61
C ASP A 45 -11.92 0.69 19.82
N HIS A 46 -12.80 0.75 20.80
CA HIS A 46 -12.66 1.62 21.98
C HIS A 46 -11.82 1.03 23.13
N ARG A 47 -11.03 -0.03 22.87
CA ARG A 47 -10.23 -0.69 23.91
C ARG A 47 -9.03 0.12 24.38
N ALA A 48 -8.52 1.04 23.56
CA ALA A 48 -7.39 1.92 23.88
C ALA A 48 -7.52 3.26 23.16
N PRO A 49 -7.10 4.40 23.75
CA PRO A 49 -7.31 5.75 23.21
C PRO A 49 -6.33 6.08 22.06
N VAL A 50 -6.19 5.17 21.10
CA VAL A 50 -5.28 5.28 19.96
C VAL A 50 -6.01 4.98 18.66
N VAL A 51 -5.51 5.53 17.57
CA VAL A 51 -6.02 5.31 16.24
C VAL A 51 -4.89 4.97 15.27
N ALA A 52 -5.17 4.08 14.32
CA ALA A 52 -4.42 3.87 13.11
C ALA A 52 -5.14 4.61 11.97
N HIS A 53 -4.52 5.64 11.45
CA HIS A 53 -4.95 6.37 10.26
C HIS A 53 -4.13 5.90 9.08
N MET A 54 -4.77 5.47 7.99
CA MET A 54 -4.09 4.95 6.81
C MET A 54 -4.70 5.51 5.54
N VAL A 55 -3.87 5.91 4.58
CA VAL A 55 -4.28 6.22 3.21
C VAL A 55 -3.63 5.23 2.26
N TRP A 56 -4.46 4.47 1.54
CA TRP A 56 -4.06 3.48 0.56
C TRP A 56 -4.33 4.01 -0.84
N TYR A 57 -3.29 4.19 -1.64
CA TYR A 57 -3.42 4.51 -3.06
C TYR A 57 -3.49 3.22 -3.86
N LYS A 58 -4.44 3.14 -4.80
CA LYS A 58 -4.65 2.00 -5.70
C LYS A 58 -3.64 2.04 -6.86
N VAL A 59 -2.37 2.15 -6.54
CA VAL A 59 -1.25 2.22 -7.46
C VAL A 59 0.00 1.65 -6.79
N GLY A 60 0.77 0.86 -7.52
CA GLY A 60 2.01 0.27 -7.05
C GLY A 60 2.95 -0.04 -8.20
N ALA A 61 3.94 -0.89 -7.95
CA ALA A 61 4.98 -1.20 -8.93
C ALA A 61 4.43 -1.80 -10.24
N ALA A 62 3.29 -2.48 -10.20
CA ALA A 62 2.68 -3.03 -11.40
C ALA A 62 1.96 -2.00 -12.30
N ASP A 63 1.89 -0.74 -11.87
CA ASP A 63 1.29 0.37 -12.62
C ASP A 63 2.35 1.30 -13.25
N GLU A 64 3.63 0.96 -13.10
CA GLU A 64 4.76 1.75 -13.54
C GLU A 64 4.89 1.76 -15.07
N PRO A 65 5.28 2.89 -15.67
CA PRO A 65 5.61 2.91 -17.09
C PRO A 65 6.85 2.05 -17.40
N ALA A 66 6.88 1.43 -18.56
CA ALA A 66 8.06 0.69 -19.02
C ALA A 66 9.32 1.59 -19.00
N GLY A 67 10.43 1.08 -18.51
CA GLY A 67 11.69 1.82 -18.38
C GLY A 67 11.74 2.76 -17.17
N LYS A 68 10.77 2.67 -16.24
CA LYS A 68 10.67 3.51 -15.05
C LYS A 68 10.38 2.67 -13.79
N SER A 69 10.89 1.43 -13.75
CA SER A 69 10.67 0.57 -12.59
C SER A 69 11.25 1.18 -11.32
N GLY A 70 10.54 0.97 -10.22
CA GLY A 70 10.84 1.55 -8.92
C GLY A 70 10.26 2.94 -8.69
N ILE A 71 9.58 3.56 -9.68
CA ILE A 71 9.02 4.92 -9.52
C ILE A 71 7.93 4.98 -8.44
N ALA A 72 7.15 3.92 -8.23
CA ALA A 72 6.14 3.85 -7.18
C ALA A 72 6.79 3.86 -5.79
N HIS A 73 7.79 3.03 -5.56
CA HIS A 73 8.57 3.00 -4.32
C HIS A 73 9.38 4.29 -4.12
N PHE A 74 9.98 4.81 -5.19
CA PHE A 74 10.68 6.07 -5.14
C PHE A 74 9.77 7.25 -4.74
N LEU A 75 8.55 7.29 -5.28
CA LEU A 75 7.57 8.30 -4.89
C LEU A 75 7.12 8.11 -3.43
N GLU A 76 7.02 6.87 -2.93
CA GLU A 76 6.76 6.62 -1.51
C GLU A 76 7.74 7.41 -0.62
N HIS A 77 9.04 7.31 -0.90
CA HIS A 77 10.08 8.06 -0.21
C HIS A 77 9.90 9.57 -0.36
N LEU A 78 9.67 10.04 -1.58
CA LEU A 78 9.52 11.46 -1.89
C LEU A 78 8.30 12.09 -1.21
N MET A 79 7.27 11.32 -0.88
CA MET A 79 6.08 11.81 -0.15
C MET A 79 6.40 12.30 1.28
N PHE A 80 7.57 11.99 1.83
CA PHE A 80 8.04 12.51 3.11
C PHE A 80 8.83 13.83 2.97
N LYS A 81 8.98 14.37 1.76
CA LYS A 81 9.64 15.66 1.54
C LYS A 81 8.77 16.78 2.10
N GLY A 82 8.10 17.57 1.38
CA GLY A 82 7.41 18.71 1.93
C GLY A 82 6.10 19.04 1.22
N THR A 83 5.34 19.92 1.89
CA THR A 83 4.18 20.63 1.36
C THR A 83 4.35 22.12 1.67
N PRO A 84 3.49 23.01 1.14
CA PRO A 84 3.55 24.43 1.53
C PRO A 84 3.40 24.70 3.03
N THR A 85 2.76 23.78 3.77
CA THR A 85 2.49 23.91 5.21
C THR A 85 3.39 23.05 6.10
N VAL A 86 4.08 22.06 5.53
CA VAL A 86 4.99 21.15 6.24
C VAL A 86 6.32 21.12 5.48
N ALA A 87 7.37 21.68 6.07
CA ALA A 87 8.68 21.68 5.45
C ALA A 87 9.25 20.27 5.26
N SER A 88 10.16 20.10 4.30
CA SER A 88 10.82 18.84 3.99
C SER A 88 11.39 18.16 5.25
N GLY A 89 11.10 16.87 5.43
CA GLY A 89 11.55 16.08 6.56
C GLY A 89 10.91 16.43 7.90
N GLN A 90 9.86 17.26 7.94
CA GLN A 90 9.16 17.61 9.19
C GLN A 90 7.93 16.73 9.46
N PHE A 91 7.40 16.03 8.46
CA PHE A 91 6.20 15.20 8.61
C PHE A 91 6.33 14.22 9.80
N SER A 92 7.29 13.32 9.73
CA SER A 92 7.54 12.31 10.80
C SER A 92 7.93 12.95 12.13
N LYS A 93 8.63 14.09 12.12
CA LYS A 93 8.97 14.82 13.36
C LYS A 93 7.73 15.40 14.02
N ILE A 94 6.75 15.89 13.25
CA ILE A 94 5.47 16.38 13.79
C ILE A 94 4.69 15.21 14.39
N VAL A 95 4.60 14.09 13.69
CA VAL A 95 3.94 12.87 14.20
C VAL A 95 4.60 12.42 15.51
N ALA A 96 5.93 12.31 15.54
CA ALA A 96 6.67 11.88 16.72
C ALA A 96 6.51 12.84 17.93
N ARG A 97 6.53 14.16 17.70
CA ARG A 97 6.27 15.16 18.76
C ARG A 97 4.87 15.06 19.36
N ASN A 98 3.91 14.52 18.61
CA ASN A 98 2.56 14.24 19.08
C ASN A 98 2.40 12.81 19.61
N GLY A 99 3.51 12.12 19.95
CA GLY A 99 3.50 10.78 20.54
C GLY A 99 3.15 9.66 19.55
N GLY A 100 3.11 9.94 18.25
CA GLY A 100 2.79 8.99 17.22
C GLY A 100 4.01 8.41 16.51
N ARG A 101 3.73 7.51 15.60
CA ARG A 101 4.68 6.94 14.63
C ARG A 101 4.02 6.87 13.26
N ASP A 102 4.81 7.06 12.24
CA ASP A 102 4.38 6.95 10.85
C ASP A 102 5.32 6.05 10.05
N ASN A 103 4.83 5.53 8.96
CA ASN A 103 5.62 4.82 7.96
C ASN A 103 4.81 4.71 6.66
N ALA A 104 5.43 4.09 5.65
CA ALA A 104 4.81 3.78 4.39
C ALA A 104 5.29 2.42 3.87
N PHE A 105 4.64 1.92 2.85
CA PHE A 105 5.00 0.69 2.15
C PHE A 105 4.46 0.71 0.73
N THR A 106 5.23 0.15 -0.19
CA THR A 106 4.82 -0.07 -1.58
C THR A 106 4.81 -1.56 -1.91
N SER A 107 3.78 -1.98 -2.63
CA SER A 107 3.65 -3.31 -3.19
C SER A 107 3.39 -3.23 -4.70
N TYR A 108 3.06 -4.34 -5.34
CA TYR A 108 2.73 -4.35 -6.76
C TYR A 108 1.47 -3.54 -7.09
N ASP A 109 0.42 -3.64 -6.26
CA ASP A 109 -0.91 -3.11 -6.56
C ASP A 109 -1.33 -1.92 -5.71
N TYR A 110 -0.53 -1.56 -4.71
CA TYR A 110 -0.87 -0.47 -3.79
C TYR A 110 0.37 0.18 -3.18
N THR A 111 0.19 1.42 -2.75
CA THR A 111 1.11 2.14 -1.87
C THR A 111 0.30 2.65 -0.68
N GLY A 112 0.75 2.40 0.54
CA GLY A 112 0.06 2.78 1.76
C GLY A 112 0.91 3.66 2.66
N TYR A 113 0.28 4.63 3.29
CA TYR A 113 0.88 5.52 4.29
C TYR A 113 0.07 5.43 5.57
N PHE A 114 0.73 5.39 6.73
CA PHE A 114 0.00 5.29 7.97
C PHE A 114 0.63 6.10 9.11
N GLN A 115 -0.23 6.51 10.03
CA GLN A 115 0.13 7.11 11.31
C GLN A 115 -0.64 6.40 12.41
N ASN A 116 0.07 5.98 13.46
CA ASN A 116 -0.52 5.53 14.70
C ASN A 116 -0.35 6.64 15.73
N VAL A 117 -1.46 7.20 16.20
CA VAL A 117 -1.47 8.38 17.08
C VAL A 117 -2.53 8.24 18.17
N ALA A 118 -2.47 9.08 19.21
CA ALA A 118 -3.58 9.25 20.12
C ALA A 118 -4.80 9.81 19.39
N LYS A 119 -6.01 9.42 19.80
CA LYS A 119 -7.26 9.77 19.09
C LYS A 119 -7.47 11.27 18.89
N ASP A 120 -7.01 12.10 19.82
CA ASP A 120 -7.09 13.57 19.75
C ASP A 120 -6.17 14.19 18.69
N LYS A 121 -5.28 13.40 18.08
CA LYS A 121 -4.38 13.82 16.99
C LYS A 121 -4.86 13.40 15.59
N LEU A 122 -5.99 12.73 15.49
CA LEU A 122 -6.53 12.27 14.19
C LEU A 122 -6.75 13.44 13.22
N ASP A 123 -7.35 14.54 13.67
CA ASP A 123 -7.59 15.74 12.84
C ASP A 123 -6.27 16.30 12.26
N LEU A 124 -5.21 16.33 13.06
CA LEU A 124 -3.88 16.79 12.65
C LEU A 124 -3.30 15.92 11.53
N VAL A 125 -3.20 14.60 11.76
CA VAL A 125 -2.57 13.71 10.80
C VAL A 125 -3.39 13.58 9.52
N MET A 126 -4.71 13.61 9.61
CA MET A 126 -5.61 13.62 8.46
C MET A 126 -5.41 14.86 7.59
N GLY A 127 -5.27 16.04 8.21
CA GLY A 127 -4.96 17.28 7.50
C GLY A 127 -3.59 17.25 6.82
N MET A 128 -2.58 16.69 7.46
CA MET A 128 -1.24 16.53 6.89
C MET A 128 -1.26 15.56 5.68
N GLU A 129 -1.99 14.45 5.78
CA GLU A 129 -2.14 13.49 4.67
C GLU A 129 -2.90 14.09 3.48
N ALA A 130 -4.00 14.79 3.74
CA ALA A 130 -4.76 15.46 2.70
C ALA A 130 -3.90 16.51 1.98
N ALA A 131 -3.07 17.27 2.73
CA ALA A 131 -2.16 18.24 2.15
C ALA A 131 -1.12 17.58 1.22
N ARG A 132 -0.47 16.49 1.65
CA ARG A 132 0.55 15.84 0.81
C ARG A 132 -0.05 15.06 -0.37
N MET A 133 -1.32 14.68 -0.32
CA MET A 133 -2.01 14.04 -1.44
C MET A 133 -2.03 14.92 -2.69
N VAL A 134 -2.12 16.25 -2.55
CA VAL A 134 -2.31 17.17 -3.68
C VAL A 134 -1.28 18.31 -3.76
N ASN A 135 -0.52 18.55 -2.69
CA ASN A 135 0.38 19.70 -2.57
C ASN A 135 1.83 19.29 -2.30
N LEU A 136 2.26 18.12 -2.76
CA LEU A 136 3.65 17.70 -2.62
C LEU A 136 4.58 18.68 -3.34
N VAL A 137 5.58 19.19 -2.62
CA VAL A 137 6.63 20.08 -3.16
C VAL A 137 7.91 19.29 -3.23
N LEU A 138 8.43 19.13 -4.44
CA LEU A 138 9.70 18.46 -4.71
C LEU A 138 10.65 19.40 -5.41
N THR A 139 11.89 19.45 -4.93
CA THR A 139 13.00 20.08 -5.66
C THR A 139 13.77 19.03 -6.45
N VAL A 140 14.54 19.46 -7.43
CA VAL A 140 15.45 18.58 -8.17
C VAL A 140 16.48 17.93 -7.23
N GLU A 141 16.92 18.66 -6.19
CA GLU A 141 17.87 18.16 -5.22
C GLU A 141 17.24 17.12 -4.27
N ASP A 142 15.98 17.32 -3.85
CA ASP A 142 15.24 16.29 -3.09
C ASP A 142 15.19 14.97 -3.85
N VAL A 143 14.88 15.04 -5.15
CA VAL A 143 14.77 13.85 -6.01
C VAL A 143 16.13 13.18 -6.18
N LYS A 144 17.19 13.93 -6.40
CA LYS A 144 18.55 13.41 -6.54
C LYS A 144 19.01 12.71 -5.26
N THR A 145 18.88 13.38 -4.13
CA THR A 145 19.29 12.83 -2.82
C THR A 145 18.52 11.56 -2.47
N GLU A 146 17.20 11.57 -2.66
CA GLU A 146 16.37 10.41 -2.34
C GLU A 146 16.61 9.24 -3.29
N ARG A 147 16.95 9.50 -4.55
CA ARG A 147 17.36 8.45 -5.48
C ARG A 147 18.60 7.70 -4.99
N ASP A 148 19.57 8.42 -4.45
CA ASP A 148 20.78 7.81 -3.88
C ASP A 148 20.44 6.97 -2.64
N VAL A 149 19.46 7.39 -1.82
CA VAL A 149 18.94 6.61 -0.69
C VAL A 149 18.29 5.30 -1.18
N VAL A 150 17.44 5.35 -2.20
CA VAL A 150 16.80 4.15 -2.76
C VAL A 150 17.81 3.20 -3.41
N LEU A 151 18.84 3.73 -4.07
CA LEU A 151 19.93 2.92 -4.60
C LEU A 151 20.73 2.22 -3.49
N GLU A 152 20.97 2.91 -2.37
CA GLU A 152 21.62 2.31 -1.20
C GLU A 152 20.75 1.24 -0.55
N GLU A 153 19.45 1.47 -0.46
CA GLU A 153 18.49 0.48 0.02
C GLU A 153 18.48 -0.76 -0.88
N ARG A 154 18.44 -0.57 -2.21
CA ARG A 154 18.55 -1.68 -3.16
C ARG A 154 19.87 -2.46 -2.96
N ARG A 155 20.97 -1.73 -2.82
CA ARG A 155 22.28 -2.35 -2.55
C ARG A 155 22.23 -3.21 -1.30
N SER A 156 21.68 -2.68 -0.21
CA SER A 156 21.59 -3.37 1.07
C SER A 156 20.66 -4.58 1.05
N ARG A 157 19.47 -4.43 0.47
CA ARG A 157 18.40 -5.44 0.52
C ARG A 157 18.49 -6.48 -0.58
N THR A 158 19.04 -6.13 -1.75
CA THR A 158 19.06 -6.99 -2.94
C THR A 158 20.48 -7.33 -3.37
N ASP A 159 21.30 -6.33 -3.73
CA ASP A 159 22.59 -6.57 -4.40
C ASP A 159 23.60 -7.27 -3.47
N ASN A 160 23.51 -7.01 -2.17
CA ASN A 160 24.35 -7.67 -1.15
C ASN A 160 23.78 -9.01 -0.66
N SER A 161 22.60 -9.44 -1.11
CA SER A 161 21.95 -10.68 -0.70
C SER A 161 21.80 -11.66 -1.86
N PRO A 162 22.61 -12.73 -1.92
CA PRO A 162 22.49 -13.74 -2.98
C PRO A 162 21.07 -14.34 -3.09
N ALA A 163 20.43 -14.60 -1.96
CA ALA A 163 19.06 -15.10 -1.93
C ALA A 163 18.05 -14.11 -2.50
N ALA A 164 18.21 -12.79 -2.28
CA ALA A 164 17.35 -11.77 -2.87
C ALA A 164 17.60 -11.65 -4.38
N GLN A 165 18.84 -11.73 -4.84
CA GLN A 165 19.19 -11.75 -6.26
C GLN A 165 18.59 -12.96 -6.98
N LEU A 166 18.65 -14.15 -6.34
CA LEU A 166 18.02 -15.35 -6.88
C LEU A 166 16.50 -15.17 -6.99
N ARG A 167 15.83 -14.66 -5.94
CA ARG A 167 14.37 -14.40 -5.98
C ARG A 167 14.01 -13.41 -7.07
N GLU A 168 14.78 -12.34 -7.24
CA GLU A 168 14.57 -11.35 -8.32
C GLU A 168 14.68 -12.01 -9.70
N ALA A 169 15.72 -12.80 -9.93
CA ALA A 169 15.92 -13.53 -11.17
C ALA A 169 14.81 -14.58 -11.42
N MET A 170 14.36 -15.26 -10.37
CA MET A 170 13.24 -16.21 -10.45
C MET A 170 11.93 -15.51 -10.83
N SER A 171 11.61 -14.39 -10.20
CA SER A 171 10.40 -13.60 -10.53
C SER A 171 10.45 -13.13 -11.99
N ALA A 172 11.58 -12.60 -12.44
CA ALA A 172 11.76 -12.18 -13.83
C ALA A 172 11.66 -13.34 -14.83
N ALA A 173 12.08 -14.54 -14.45
CA ALA A 173 11.93 -15.74 -15.28
C ALA A 173 10.49 -16.30 -15.23
N GLN A 174 9.76 -16.11 -14.13
CA GLN A 174 8.40 -16.63 -13.96
C GLN A 174 7.38 -15.86 -14.80
N TYR A 175 7.50 -14.54 -14.89
CA TYR A 175 6.55 -13.69 -15.60
C TYR A 175 7.12 -13.20 -16.92
N MET A 176 6.43 -13.49 -18.03
CA MET A 176 6.83 -13.05 -19.38
C MET A 176 6.25 -11.70 -19.74
N ALA A 177 5.00 -11.44 -19.34
CA ALA A 177 4.25 -10.24 -19.69
C ALA A 177 3.74 -9.47 -18.45
N HIS A 178 3.45 -10.18 -17.38
CA HIS A 178 2.89 -9.56 -16.19
C HIS A 178 3.95 -8.76 -15.42
N PRO A 179 3.65 -7.52 -15.00
CA PRO A 179 4.62 -6.63 -14.32
C PRO A 179 5.10 -7.16 -12.96
N TYR A 180 4.54 -8.23 -12.43
CA TYR A 180 5.05 -8.90 -11.21
C TYR A 180 6.43 -9.54 -11.40
N GLY A 181 6.91 -9.63 -12.63
CA GLY A 181 8.30 -10.00 -12.93
C GLY A 181 9.32 -8.89 -12.65
N ILE A 182 8.87 -7.66 -12.44
CA ILE A 182 9.72 -6.49 -12.17
C ILE A 182 9.80 -6.30 -10.65
N PRO A 183 10.99 -6.10 -10.07
CA PRO A 183 11.09 -5.88 -8.62
C PRO A 183 10.42 -4.58 -8.18
N VAL A 184 9.72 -4.58 -7.04
CA VAL A 184 9.03 -3.40 -6.49
C VAL A 184 10.00 -2.24 -6.27
N ILE A 185 11.22 -2.53 -5.81
CA ILE A 185 12.26 -1.51 -5.64
C ILE A 185 12.77 -0.95 -6.99
N GLY A 186 12.51 -1.65 -8.07
CA GLY A 186 12.96 -1.29 -9.42
C GLY A 186 14.30 -1.90 -9.82
N TRP A 187 14.57 -1.94 -11.13
CA TRP A 187 15.88 -2.29 -11.67
C TRP A 187 16.88 -1.17 -11.43
N LYS A 188 18.10 -1.49 -11.00
CA LYS A 188 19.13 -0.51 -10.66
C LYS A 188 19.31 0.58 -11.74
N HIS A 189 19.49 0.17 -12.98
CA HIS A 189 19.72 1.09 -14.11
C HIS A 189 18.53 2.00 -14.41
N GLU A 190 17.31 1.54 -14.13
CA GLU A 190 16.11 2.37 -14.29
C GLU A 190 15.97 3.36 -13.12
N ILE A 191 16.26 2.94 -11.87
CA ILE A 191 16.30 3.84 -10.71
C ILE A 191 17.31 4.96 -10.94
N GLU A 192 18.53 4.64 -11.45
CA GLU A 192 19.57 5.62 -11.78
C GLU A 192 19.10 6.69 -12.78
N ALA A 193 18.16 6.32 -13.66
CA ALA A 193 17.61 7.20 -14.68
C ALA A 193 16.36 8.00 -14.24
N LEU A 194 15.75 7.65 -13.10
CA LEU A 194 14.58 8.38 -12.58
C LEU A 194 14.93 9.83 -12.27
N ASN A 195 14.01 10.72 -12.56
CA ASN A 195 14.21 12.16 -12.40
C ASN A 195 12.97 12.88 -11.85
N HIS A 196 13.10 14.17 -11.59
CA HIS A 196 12.05 15.02 -11.03
C HIS A 196 10.76 15.03 -11.89
N ALA A 197 10.89 15.05 -13.22
CA ALA A 197 9.73 15.06 -14.10
C ALA A 197 8.97 13.74 -14.04
N ASP A 198 9.68 12.59 -13.96
CA ASP A 198 9.10 11.26 -13.80
C ASP A 198 8.31 11.18 -12.49
N ALA A 199 8.90 11.62 -11.37
CA ALA A 199 8.26 11.59 -10.05
C ALA A 199 6.98 12.44 -10.03
N LEU A 200 7.03 13.67 -10.55
CA LEU A 200 5.85 14.53 -10.61
C LEU A 200 4.78 14.00 -11.56
N ALA A 201 5.16 13.39 -12.68
CA ALA A 201 4.20 12.80 -13.61
C ALA A 201 3.45 11.64 -12.97
N PHE A 202 4.16 10.75 -12.25
CA PHE A 202 3.57 9.63 -11.55
C PHE A 202 2.66 10.09 -10.40
N TYR A 203 3.12 11.04 -9.59
CA TYR A 203 2.33 11.66 -8.52
C TYR A 203 1.02 12.24 -9.04
N LYS A 204 1.08 13.16 -10.02
CA LYS A 204 -0.10 13.81 -10.61
C LYS A 204 -1.09 12.84 -11.25
N ARG A 205 -0.60 11.70 -11.75
CA ARG A 205 -1.42 10.70 -12.41
C ARG A 205 -2.23 9.85 -11.44
N TYR A 206 -1.66 9.51 -10.29
CA TYR A 206 -2.20 8.46 -9.43
C TYR A 206 -2.59 8.91 -8.03
N TYR A 207 -2.01 10.00 -7.50
CA TYR A 207 -2.30 10.48 -6.15
C TYR A 207 -3.48 11.44 -6.18
N ALA A 208 -4.65 10.86 -5.92
CA ALA A 208 -5.93 11.58 -5.96
C ALA A 208 -6.95 10.88 -5.07
N PRO A 209 -7.97 11.60 -4.56
CA PRO A 209 -8.97 11.03 -3.67
C PRO A 209 -9.74 9.86 -4.31
N ASN A 210 -10.10 9.96 -5.60
CA ASN A 210 -10.81 8.88 -6.31
C ASN A 210 -9.95 7.63 -6.59
N ASN A 211 -8.65 7.69 -6.34
CA ASN A 211 -7.73 6.55 -6.41
C ASN A 211 -7.23 6.11 -5.04
N ALA A 212 -7.86 6.60 -3.95
CA ALA A 212 -7.44 6.33 -2.59
C ALA A 212 -8.55 5.73 -1.74
N ILE A 213 -8.12 5.02 -0.68
CA ILE A 213 -8.97 4.53 0.39
C ILE A 213 -8.41 5.07 1.69
N LEU A 214 -9.21 5.80 2.45
CA LEU A 214 -8.92 6.17 3.83
C LEU A 214 -9.41 5.03 4.74
N VAL A 215 -8.55 4.54 5.59
CA VAL A 215 -8.89 3.58 6.64
C VAL A 215 -8.54 4.18 7.99
N VAL A 216 -9.50 4.24 8.90
CA VAL A 216 -9.27 4.66 10.28
C VAL A 216 -9.77 3.56 11.20
N ALA A 217 -8.88 3.05 12.05
CA ALA A 217 -9.18 1.99 13.00
C ALA A 217 -8.75 2.41 14.42
N GLY A 218 -9.59 2.20 15.43
CA GLY A 218 -9.27 2.49 16.83
C GLY A 218 -10.39 3.20 17.56
N ASP A 219 -10.02 4.00 18.57
CA ASP A 219 -10.97 4.70 19.45
C ASP A 219 -11.58 5.92 18.76
N VAL A 220 -12.48 5.66 17.84
CA VAL A 220 -13.20 6.65 17.03
C VAL A 220 -14.65 6.22 16.79
N ASP A 221 -15.51 7.20 16.61
CA ASP A 221 -16.87 7.03 16.09
C ASP A 221 -16.86 7.30 14.57
N ALA A 222 -17.58 6.49 13.80
CA ALA A 222 -17.56 6.60 12.33
C ALA A 222 -18.06 7.94 11.83
N GLU A 223 -19.07 8.52 12.46
CA GLU A 223 -19.63 9.81 12.12
C GLU A 223 -18.58 10.93 12.27
N VAL A 224 -17.75 10.86 13.32
CA VAL A 224 -16.63 11.81 13.55
C VAL A 224 -15.57 11.65 12.46
N VAL A 225 -15.19 10.41 12.14
CA VAL A 225 -14.20 10.14 11.08
C VAL A 225 -14.70 10.62 9.72
N ILE A 226 -15.96 10.36 9.37
CA ILE A 226 -16.57 10.80 8.11
C ILE A 226 -16.58 12.34 8.04
N ALA A 227 -16.96 13.02 9.11
CA ALA A 227 -16.95 14.49 9.16
C ALA A 227 -15.52 15.06 8.98
N LEU A 228 -14.50 14.45 9.59
CA LEU A 228 -13.10 14.83 9.40
C LEU A 228 -12.63 14.53 7.95
N ALA A 229 -13.05 13.41 7.39
CA ALA A 229 -12.71 13.06 6.01
C ALA A 229 -13.34 14.06 5.02
N GLU A 230 -14.60 14.44 5.22
CA GLU A 230 -15.27 15.50 4.42
C GLU A 230 -14.55 16.84 4.58
N LYS A 231 -14.12 17.21 5.79
CA LYS A 231 -13.39 18.45 6.06
C LYS A 231 -12.07 18.51 5.29
N HIS A 232 -11.26 17.45 5.33
CA HIS A 232 -9.89 17.45 4.83
C HIS A 232 -9.76 16.96 3.38
N PHE A 233 -10.45 15.87 3.03
CA PHE A 233 -10.36 15.27 1.70
C PHE A 233 -11.52 15.69 0.79
N GLY A 234 -12.71 16.03 1.33
CA GLY A 234 -13.88 16.45 0.55
C GLY A 234 -13.60 17.57 -0.46
N PRO A 235 -12.85 18.64 -0.09
CA PRO A 235 -12.50 19.72 -1.01
C PRO A 235 -11.53 19.33 -2.13
N LEU A 236 -10.85 18.18 -2.03
CA LEU A 236 -9.84 17.78 -3.00
C LEU A 236 -10.49 17.32 -4.31
N ALA A 237 -10.00 17.85 -5.41
CA ALA A 237 -10.52 17.52 -6.72
C ALA A 237 -10.17 16.07 -7.12
N ARG A 238 -11.14 15.37 -7.69
CA ARG A 238 -10.88 14.10 -8.37
C ARG A 238 -10.06 14.34 -9.64
N THR A 239 -9.26 13.34 -10.02
CA THR A 239 -8.45 13.37 -11.25
C THR A 239 -8.92 12.31 -12.24
N GLY A 240 -8.43 12.40 -13.49
CA GLY A 240 -8.62 11.39 -14.52
C GLY A 240 -7.69 10.20 -14.35
N THR A 241 -7.58 9.62 -13.14
CA THR A 241 -6.77 8.41 -12.91
C THR A 241 -7.21 7.30 -13.86
N PRO A 242 -6.30 6.69 -14.62
CA PRO A 242 -6.69 5.64 -15.57
C PRO A 242 -7.18 4.39 -14.82
N PRO A 243 -8.11 3.63 -15.42
CA PRO A 243 -8.48 2.35 -14.88
C PRO A 243 -7.26 1.42 -14.87
N ARG A 244 -7.17 0.56 -13.85
CA ARG A 244 -6.11 -0.44 -13.77
C ARG A 244 -6.22 -1.42 -14.93
N SER A 245 -5.11 -1.64 -15.62
CA SER A 245 -4.98 -2.66 -16.65
C SER A 245 -3.82 -3.58 -16.31
N ARG A 246 -4.02 -4.88 -16.42
CA ARG A 246 -2.97 -5.88 -16.25
C ARG A 246 -2.90 -6.76 -17.50
N PRO A 247 -1.73 -6.90 -18.12
CA PRO A 247 -1.56 -7.87 -19.19
C PRO A 247 -1.80 -9.28 -18.64
N GLN A 248 -2.44 -10.12 -19.44
CA GLN A 248 -2.59 -11.52 -19.10
C GLN A 248 -1.25 -12.22 -19.33
N GLU A 249 -0.80 -13.00 -18.34
CA GLU A 249 0.36 -13.85 -18.48
C GLU A 249 0.06 -15.00 -19.47
N PRO A 250 0.89 -15.23 -20.48
CA PRO A 250 0.69 -16.35 -21.41
C PRO A 250 0.90 -17.69 -20.68
N PRO A 251 0.28 -18.79 -21.16
CA PRO A 251 0.49 -20.12 -20.60
C PRO A 251 1.96 -20.51 -20.58
N GLN A 252 2.42 -21.03 -19.45
CA GLN A 252 3.78 -21.58 -19.34
C GLN A 252 3.82 -23.00 -19.94
N LEU A 253 4.40 -23.14 -21.12
CA LEU A 253 4.44 -24.41 -21.86
C LEU A 253 5.66 -25.28 -21.50
N ALA A 254 6.69 -24.71 -20.84
CA ALA A 254 7.92 -25.41 -20.48
C ALA A 254 8.39 -25.02 -19.08
N ALA A 255 9.13 -25.90 -18.43
CA ALA A 255 9.80 -25.59 -17.17
C ALA A 255 10.85 -24.47 -17.35
N ARG A 256 10.92 -23.57 -16.37
CA ARG A 256 11.95 -22.55 -16.30
C ARG A 256 12.82 -22.82 -15.09
N ARG A 257 14.12 -22.77 -15.28
CA ARG A 257 15.11 -23.04 -14.23
C ARG A 257 16.09 -21.88 -14.14
N VAL A 258 16.23 -21.31 -12.96
CA VAL A 258 17.24 -20.29 -12.66
C VAL A 258 18.27 -20.92 -11.72
N ILE A 259 19.56 -20.84 -12.08
CA ILE A 259 20.67 -21.27 -11.24
C ILE A 259 21.56 -20.06 -11.01
N PHE A 260 21.64 -19.63 -9.75
CA PHE A 260 22.51 -18.54 -9.32
C PHE A 260 23.61 -19.12 -8.42
N LYS A 261 24.86 -18.84 -8.77
CA LYS A 261 26.03 -19.29 -7.99
C LYS A 261 26.73 -18.09 -7.39
N ASP A 262 26.92 -18.10 -6.09
CA ASP A 262 27.59 -17.03 -5.36
C ASP A 262 28.50 -17.65 -4.26
N ALA A 263 29.74 -17.21 -4.20
CA ALA A 263 30.73 -17.73 -3.24
C ALA A 263 30.38 -17.43 -1.76
N ARG A 264 29.46 -16.51 -1.52
CA ARG A 264 28.96 -16.16 -0.17
C ARG A 264 27.93 -17.17 0.37
N VAL A 265 27.45 -18.08 -0.48
CA VAL A 265 26.43 -19.07 -0.10
C VAL A 265 27.11 -20.39 0.20
N SER A 266 27.01 -20.87 1.44
CA SER A 266 27.62 -22.12 1.92
C SER A 266 26.71 -23.34 1.77
N GLN A 267 25.39 -23.14 1.64
CA GLN A 267 24.40 -24.20 1.48
C GLN A 267 23.48 -23.90 0.29
N ALA A 268 23.04 -24.96 -0.40
CA ALA A 268 22.05 -24.80 -1.46
C ALA A 268 20.71 -24.33 -0.87
N ASP A 269 20.12 -23.29 -1.50
CA ASP A 269 18.76 -22.80 -1.24
C ASP A 269 17.89 -23.16 -2.46
N TRP A 270 16.60 -23.57 -2.24
CA TRP A 270 15.72 -24.13 -3.27
C TRP A 270 14.44 -23.29 -3.40
#